data_7fd048f6bf5faf9a503653c83287e23c
#
_entry.id   7fd048f6bf5faf9a503653c83287e23c
#
_cell.length_a   1.000
_cell.length_b   1.000
_cell.length_c   1.000
_cell.angle_alpha   90.00
_cell.angle_beta   90.00
_cell.angle_gamma   90.00
#
_symmetry.space_group_name_H-M   'P 1'
#
loop_
_entity.id
_entity.type
_entity.pdbx_description
1 polymer ?
#
loop_
_entity_poly.entity_id
_entity_poly.type
_entity_poly.pdbx_seq_one_letter_code
_entity_poly.pdbx_strand_id
1 'polypeptide(L)'
;MFVDTHCHLTILDLSPYNGSLDQALAQARLAGVSRFMGISVDLDDHIKLAEIASRHDDVGYSVGVHPCEDDHIMARATTDYLVELAQSEKVWALGETGLDYYHSTDFIAEQKQCFARHIQASKIVKKPVVVHTRSAKHDTVDIIRAEQSTHGILHCFTEDWETAKAVLDCGYYISFSGIVSFKNAQALRDVAKQVPLDRVLIETDSPYLAPMPYRGKTNEPKYVPYVAKALGDVYQKSVEEIGMITTQNFENLLHLK
;
A
#
# COMPACT_ATOMS: atom_id res chain seq x y z
N MET A 1 11.92 14.83 0.16
CA MET A 1 10.95 14.29 1.15
C MET A 1 10.20 13.17 0.49
N PHE A 2 9.99 12.05 1.17
CA PHE A 2 9.31 10.85 0.63
C PHE A 2 8.29 10.36 1.65
N VAL A 3 7.25 9.68 1.18
CA VAL A 3 6.33 8.90 2.02
C VAL A 3 6.46 7.44 1.60
N ASP A 4 6.60 6.54 2.56
CA ASP A 4 6.43 5.11 2.33
C ASP A 4 4.95 4.77 2.55
N THR A 5 4.22 4.60 1.44
CA THR A 5 2.76 4.45 1.48
C THR A 5 2.30 3.02 1.78
N HIS A 6 3.24 2.07 1.95
CA HIS A 6 2.93 0.69 2.30
C HIS A 6 4.17 -0.01 2.86
N CYS A 7 4.18 -0.26 4.17
CA CYS A 7 5.23 -1.01 4.84
C CYS A 7 4.68 -1.82 6.02
N HIS A 8 5.11 -3.08 6.15
CA HIS A 8 4.67 -3.98 7.23
C HIS A 8 5.57 -3.80 8.45
N LEU A 9 5.32 -2.75 9.25
CA LEU A 9 6.16 -2.35 10.38
C LEU A 9 6.25 -3.40 11.49
N THR A 10 5.26 -4.27 11.61
CA THR A 10 5.16 -5.30 12.65
C THR A 10 6.02 -6.53 12.38
N ILE A 11 6.46 -6.72 11.14
CA ILE A 11 7.26 -7.87 10.71
C ILE A 11 8.60 -7.50 10.07
N LEU A 12 9.04 -6.25 10.24
CA LEU A 12 10.37 -5.83 9.77
C LEU A 12 11.48 -6.64 10.42
N ASP A 13 12.53 -6.95 9.64
CA ASP A 13 13.77 -7.47 10.20
C ASP A 13 14.51 -6.36 10.96
N LEU A 14 14.43 -6.39 12.26
CA LEU A 14 15.06 -5.42 13.15
C LEU A 14 16.45 -5.85 13.63
N SER A 15 16.99 -6.96 13.12
CA SER A 15 18.31 -7.46 13.52
C SER A 15 19.45 -6.43 13.28
N PRO A 16 19.42 -5.61 12.19
CA PRO A 16 20.41 -4.56 11.98
C PRO A 16 20.31 -3.40 13.01
N TYR A 17 19.22 -3.34 13.77
CA TYR A 17 18.87 -2.27 14.69
C TYR A 17 18.74 -2.73 16.15
N ASN A 18 19.38 -3.85 16.50
CA ASN A 18 19.30 -4.46 17.83
C ASN A 18 17.84 -4.69 18.32
N GLY A 19 16.93 -5.02 17.40
CA GLY A 19 15.52 -5.22 17.71
C GLY A 19 14.70 -3.93 17.86
N SER A 20 15.24 -2.75 17.52
CA SER A 20 14.60 -1.45 17.72
C SER A 20 13.94 -0.93 16.43
N LEU A 21 12.62 -0.90 16.40
CA LEU A 21 11.86 -0.22 15.33
C LEU A 21 12.17 1.28 15.29
N ASP A 22 12.33 1.93 16.44
CA ASP A 22 12.64 3.36 16.52
C ASP A 22 13.95 3.69 15.79
N GLN A 23 14.96 2.81 15.88
CA GLN A 23 16.21 2.98 15.15
C GLN A 23 16.02 2.76 13.63
N ALA A 24 15.20 1.79 13.23
CA ALA A 24 14.90 1.54 11.82
C ALA A 24 14.18 2.76 11.19
N LEU A 25 13.16 3.29 11.86
CA LEU A 25 12.45 4.50 11.42
C LEU A 25 13.37 5.74 11.44
N ALA A 26 14.26 5.87 12.42
CA ALA A 26 15.23 6.97 12.45
C ALA A 26 16.16 6.92 11.21
N GLN A 27 16.62 5.74 10.80
CA GLN A 27 17.42 5.59 9.58
C GLN A 27 16.62 5.92 8.31
N ALA A 28 15.34 5.58 8.26
CA ALA A 28 14.47 5.97 7.16
C ALA A 28 14.26 7.49 7.09
N ARG A 29 14.08 8.17 8.25
CA ARG A 29 14.01 9.63 8.32
C ARG A 29 15.30 10.29 7.84
N LEU A 30 16.47 9.75 8.20
CA LEU A 30 17.76 10.21 7.66
C LEU A 30 17.88 10.04 6.14
N ALA A 31 17.22 9.03 5.57
CA ALA A 31 17.12 8.85 4.13
C ALA A 31 16.08 9.76 3.46
N GLY A 32 15.40 10.63 4.21
CA GLY A 32 14.43 11.60 3.72
C GLY A 32 12.97 11.13 3.73
N VAL A 33 12.67 9.99 4.35
CA VAL A 33 11.29 9.52 4.52
C VAL A 33 10.64 10.29 5.66
N SER A 34 9.52 10.94 5.39
CA SER A 34 8.85 11.85 6.32
C SER A 34 7.57 11.29 6.91
N ARG A 35 6.99 10.27 6.28
CA ARG A 35 5.80 9.57 6.78
C ARG A 35 5.82 8.11 6.37
N PHE A 36 5.14 7.29 7.18
CA PHE A 36 5.04 5.84 7.02
C PHE A 36 3.59 5.40 7.20
N MET A 37 3.06 4.63 6.25
CA MET A 37 1.79 3.94 6.45
C MET A 37 2.06 2.48 6.77
N GLY A 38 1.92 2.14 8.06
CA GLY A 38 1.99 0.76 8.53
C GLY A 38 0.78 -0.04 8.08
N ILE A 39 0.99 -1.21 7.49
CA ILE A 39 -0.07 -2.00 6.89
C ILE A 39 -0.44 -3.18 7.76
N SER A 40 -1.73 -3.28 8.07
CA SER A 40 -2.34 -4.42 8.76
C SER A 40 -2.64 -5.54 7.76
N VAL A 41 -2.30 -6.76 8.13
CA VAL A 41 -2.64 -7.97 7.36
C VAL A 41 -3.81 -8.75 7.97
N ASP A 42 -4.05 -8.55 9.26
CA ASP A 42 -5.20 -9.09 9.99
C ASP A 42 -5.74 -8.10 11.04
N LEU A 43 -6.88 -8.44 11.66
CA LEU A 43 -7.52 -7.56 12.62
C LEU A 43 -6.82 -7.51 14.00
N ASP A 44 -5.89 -8.39 14.27
CA ASP A 44 -5.14 -8.39 15.53
C ASP A 44 -3.85 -7.56 15.37
N ASP A 45 -3.32 -7.44 14.14
CA ASP A 45 -2.13 -6.66 13.83
C ASP A 45 -2.35 -5.14 14.01
N HIS A 46 -3.59 -4.67 13.83
CA HIS A 46 -3.91 -3.25 14.03
C HIS A 46 -3.60 -2.76 15.45
N ILE A 47 -3.66 -3.61 16.47
CA ILE A 47 -3.36 -3.25 17.87
C ILE A 47 -1.88 -2.86 17.99
N LYS A 48 -0.98 -3.64 17.39
CA LYS A 48 0.46 -3.36 17.37
C LYS A 48 0.77 -2.09 16.59
N LEU A 49 0.09 -1.91 15.43
CA LEU A 49 0.24 -0.71 14.61
C LEU A 49 -0.27 0.53 15.32
N ALA A 50 -1.38 0.45 16.05
CA ALA A 50 -1.88 1.54 16.89
C ALA A 50 -0.88 1.94 17.97
N GLU A 51 -0.23 0.96 18.64
CA GLU A 51 0.82 1.21 19.61
C GLU A 51 2.03 1.91 18.96
N ILE A 52 2.49 1.46 17.79
CA ILE A 52 3.57 2.10 17.04
C ILE A 52 3.19 3.55 16.70
N ALA A 53 2.02 3.76 16.11
CA ALA A 53 1.54 5.07 15.68
C ALA A 53 1.32 6.04 16.85
N SER A 54 1.04 5.54 18.05
CA SER A 54 0.91 6.38 19.25
C SER A 54 2.24 7.00 19.71
N ARG A 55 3.37 6.39 19.34
CA ARG A 55 4.73 6.84 19.68
C ARG A 55 5.40 7.67 18.59
N HIS A 56 4.81 7.68 17.38
CA HIS A 56 5.39 8.36 16.21
C HIS A 56 4.33 9.19 15.49
N ASP A 57 4.51 10.51 15.47
CA ASP A 57 3.55 11.42 14.83
C ASP A 57 3.49 11.26 13.31
N ASP A 58 4.57 10.82 12.71
CA ASP A 58 4.72 10.59 11.27
C ASP A 58 4.31 9.18 10.81
N VAL A 59 3.78 8.36 11.73
CA VAL A 59 3.24 7.03 11.43
C VAL A 59 1.72 7.04 11.54
N GLY A 60 1.08 6.63 10.46
CA GLY A 60 -0.31 6.18 10.46
C GLY A 60 -0.38 4.72 10.03
N TYR A 61 -1.57 4.14 10.07
CA TYR A 61 -1.71 2.72 9.74
C TYR A 61 -3.05 2.41 9.06
N SER A 62 -3.13 1.24 8.47
CA SER A 62 -4.36 0.70 7.90
C SER A 62 -5.01 -0.33 8.84
N VAL A 63 -6.29 -0.59 8.60
CA VAL A 63 -7.06 -1.65 9.27
C VAL A 63 -7.70 -2.51 8.21
N GLY A 64 -7.38 -3.80 8.19
CA GLY A 64 -7.93 -4.71 7.20
C GLY A 64 -7.46 -6.15 7.35
N VAL A 65 -7.90 -6.98 6.39
CA VAL A 65 -7.59 -8.41 6.31
C VAL A 65 -7.11 -8.74 4.91
N HIS A 66 -5.88 -9.22 4.84
CA HIS A 66 -5.23 -9.63 3.60
C HIS A 66 -5.95 -10.84 2.95
N PRO A 67 -6.06 -10.92 1.63
CA PRO A 67 -6.77 -12.01 0.95
C PRO A 67 -6.14 -13.40 1.14
N CYS A 68 -4.90 -13.50 1.63
CA CYS A 68 -4.26 -14.78 1.94
C CYS A 68 -4.56 -15.29 3.36
N GLU A 69 -5.36 -14.58 4.14
CA GLU A 69 -5.80 -15.06 5.45
C GLU A 69 -6.87 -16.14 5.33
N ASP A 70 -7.04 -16.92 6.40
CA ASP A 70 -8.06 -17.96 6.46
C ASP A 70 -9.49 -17.37 6.44
N ASP A 71 -10.46 -18.15 5.97
CA ASP A 71 -11.87 -17.78 5.85
C ASP A 71 -12.47 -17.25 7.16
N HIS A 72 -12.13 -17.87 8.30
CA HIS A 72 -12.63 -17.46 9.60
C HIS A 72 -12.07 -16.09 10.05
N ILE A 73 -10.86 -15.72 9.61
CA ILE A 73 -10.27 -14.38 9.84
C ILE A 73 -10.97 -13.37 8.95
N MET A 74 -11.13 -13.67 7.66
CA MET A 74 -11.88 -12.84 6.72
C MET A 74 -13.33 -12.61 7.16
N ALA A 75 -13.99 -13.62 7.75
CA ALA A 75 -15.36 -13.52 8.24
C ALA A 75 -15.52 -12.50 9.39
N ARG A 76 -14.48 -12.28 10.20
CA ARG A 76 -14.46 -11.27 11.29
C ARG A 76 -14.49 -9.83 10.75
N ALA A 77 -13.99 -9.60 9.54
CA ALA A 77 -13.96 -8.28 8.90
C ALA A 77 -15.35 -7.90 8.39
N THR A 78 -16.30 -7.70 9.30
CA THR A 78 -17.61 -7.12 8.95
C THR A 78 -17.48 -5.63 8.70
N THR A 79 -18.37 -5.06 7.86
CA THR A 79 -18.36 -3.62 7.57
C THR A 79 -18.44 -2.79 8.85
N ASP A 80 -19.32 -3.15 9.79
CA ASP A 80 -19.50 -2.42 11.04
C ASP A 80 -18.25 -2.47 11.91
N TYR A 81 -17.59 -3.62 12.01
CA TYR A 81 -16.38 -3.77 12.81
C TYR A 81 -15.20 -3.02 12.20
N LEU A 82 -15.06 -3.04 10.87
CA LEU A 82 -14.06 -2.23 10.18
C LEU A 82 -14.29 -0.72 10.38
N VAL A 83 -15.55 -0.28 10.35
CA VAL A 83 -15.92 1.12 10.66
C VAL A 83 -15.57 1.48 12.09
N GLU A 84 -15.83 0.60 13.06
CA GLU A 84 -15.48 0.81 14.46
C GLU A 84 -13.97 0.98 14.64
N LEU A 85 -13.17 0.07 14.10
CA LEU A 85 -11.71 0.11 14.19
C LEU A 85 -11.11 1.32 13.48
N ALA A 86 -11.74 1.80 12.42
CA ALA A 86 -11.25 2.92 11.62
C ALA A 86 -11.58 4.31 12.18
N GLN A 87 -12.14 4.44 13.40
CA GLN A 87 -12.49 5.75 13.99
C GLN A 87 -11.26 6.58 14.39
N SER A 88 -10.13 5.95 14.70
CA SER A 88 -8.92 6.65 15.08
C SER A 88 -8.39 7.54 13.93
N GLU A 89 -7.92 8.76 14.26
CA GLU A 89 -7.25 9.64 13.30
C GLU A 89 -5.94 9.07 12.76
N LYS A 90 -5.30 8.17 13.51
CA LYS A 90 -4.08 7.45 13.09
C LYS A 90 -4.38 6.31 12.09
N VAL A 91 -5.63 5.89 11.96
CA VAL A 91 -6.03 4.99 10.86
C VAL A 91 -6.19 5.83 9.58
N TRP A 92 -5.30 5.62 8.63
CA TRP A 92 -5.29 6.37 7.37
C TRP A 92 -6.02 5.67 6.23
N ALA A 93 -6.17 4.33 6.30
CA ALA A 93 -6.79 3.55 5.24
C ALA A 93 -7.47 2.28 5.78
N LEU A 94 -8.38 1.70 4.98
CA LEU A 94 -8.91 0.35 5.15
C LEU A 94 -8.10 -0.61 4.28
N GLY A 95 -7.63 -1.68 4.85
CA GLY A 95 -6.79 -2.67 4.15
C GLY A 95 -5.58 -3.09 5.01
N GLU A 96 -4.74 -3.93 4.49
CA GLU A 96 -4.71 -4.45 3.13
C GLU A 96 -5.86 -5.42 2.91
N THR A 97 -6.47 -5.35 1.73
CA THR A 97 -7.56 -6.22 1.33
C THR A 97 -7.52 -6.43 -0.19
N GLY A 98 -8.36 -7.25 -0.74
CA GLY A 98 -8.41 -7.47 -2.19
C GLY A 98 -8.46 -8.95 -2.54
N LEU A 99 -7.77 -9.34 -3.62
CA LEU A 99 -7.85 -10.68 -4.17
C LEU A 99 -6.46 -11.24 -4.50
N ASP A 100 -6.21 -12.48 -4.10
CA ASP A 100 -5.00 -13.23 -4.46
C ASP A 100 -5.36 -14.66 -4.88
N TYR A 101 -5.34 -14.91 -6.20
CA TYR A 101 -5.61 -16.24 -6.77
C TYR A 101 -4.32 -17.01 -7.08
N TYR A 102 -3.16 -16.40 -6.78
CA TYR A 102 -1.88 -17.05 -6.97
C TYR A 102 -1.53 -17.98 -5.79
N HIS A 103 -1.75 -17.50 -4.55
CA HIS A 103 -1.40 -18.27 -3.36
C HIS A 103 -2.49 -19.29 -2.99
N SER A 104 -3.75 -18.97 -3.17
CA SER A 104 -4.85 -19.89 -2.92
C SER A 104 -6.08 -19.55 -3.76
N THR A 105 -6.75 -20.58 -4.23
CA THR A 105 -8.09 -20.50 -4.87
C THR A 105 -9.20 -21.10 -4.00
N ASP A 106 -8.88 -21.49 -2.77
CA ASP A 106 -9.83 -22.19 -1.90
C ASP A 106 -10.93 -21.26 -1.35
N PHE A 107 -10.61 -19.97 -1.16
CA PHE A 107 -11.48 -18.98 -0.51
C PHE A 107 -11.83 -17.78 -1.41
N ILE A 108 -11.99 -17.98 -2.71
CA ILE A 108 -12.28 -16.90 -3.67
C ILE A 108 -13.56 -16.12 -3.30
N ALA A 109 -14.61 -16.82 -2.88
CA ALA A 109 -15.87 -16.17 -2.52
C ALA A 109 -15.73 -15.31 -1.27
N GLU A 110 -15.00 -15.82 -0.28
CA GLU A 110 -14.70 -15.14 0.98
C GLU A 110 -13.80 -13.92 0.75
N GLN A 111 -12.76 -14.03 -0.08
CA GLN A 111 -11.92 -12.91 -0.50
C GLN A 111 -12.76 -11.80 -1.14
N LYS A 112 -13.63 -12.14 -2.11
CA LYS A 112 -14.52 -11.19 -2.78
C LYS A 112 -15.45 -10.48 -1.79
N GLN A 113 -16.05 -11.23 -0.88
CA GLN A 113 -16.94 -10.69 0.13
C GLN A 113 -16.20 -9.79 1.12
N CYS A 114 -15.03 -10.22 1.59
CA CYS A 114 -14.17 -9.45 2.48
C CYS A 114 -13.76 -8.14 1.83
N PHE A 115 -13.32 -8.17 0.57
CA PHE A 115 -12.95 -6.98 -0.19
C PHE A 115 -14.13 -6.00 -0.33
N ALA A 116 -15.32 -6.48 -0.70
CA ALA A 116 -16.52 -5.64 -0.79
C ALA A 116 -16.85 -4.95 0.55
N ARG A 117 -16.74 -5.66 1.69
CA ARG A 117 -16.95 -5.10 3.04
C ARG A 117 -15.96 -3.99 3.37
N HIS A 118 -14.68 -4.12 3.00
CA HIS A 118 -13.68 -3.06 3.17
C HIS A 118 -14.02 -1.82 2.36
N ILE A 119 -14.45 -1.98 1.10
CA ILE A 119 -14.90 -0.86 0.28
C ILE A 119 -16.12 -0.17 0.92
N GLN A 120 -17.09 -0.93 1.40
CA GLN A 120 -18.27 -0.39 2.08
C GLN A 120 -17.88 0.39 3.34
N ALA A 121 -17.00 -0.15 4.17
CA ALA A 121 -16.48 0.54 5.35
C ALA A 121 -15.71 1.81 4.97
N SER A 122 -14.84 1.74 3.94
CA SER A 122 -14.09 2.88 3.39
C SER A 122 -15.01 4.06 3.03
N LYS A 123 -16.13 3.78 2.37
CA LYS A 123 -17.13 4.80 1.99
C LYS A 123 -17.78 5.46 3.21
N ILE A 124 -18.06 4.69 4.28
CA ILE A 124 -18.67 5.19 5.51
C ILE A 124 -17.70 6.11 6.26
N VAL A 125 -16.45 5.65 6.46
CA VAL A 125 -15.45 6.43 7.22
C VAL A 125 -14.73 7.48 6.37
N LYS A 126 -14.94 7.49 5.05
CA LYS A 126 -14.31 8.40 4.07
C LYS A 126 -12.77 8.31 4.09
N LYS A 127 -12.23 7.10 4.23
CA LYS A 127 -10.80 6.80 4.17
C LYS A 127 -10.53 5.90 2.97
N PRO A 128 -9.36 5.99 2.31
CA PRO A 128 -9.06 5.17 1.13
C PRO A 128 -9.00 3.68 1.48
N VAL A 129 -9.26 2.84 0.48
CA VAL A 129 -8.99 1.41 0.58
C VAL A 129 -7.63 1.09 -0.05
N VAL A 130 -6.81 0.26 0.62
CA VAL A 130 -5.55 -0.29 0.09
C VAL A 130 -5.81 -1.67 -0.47
N VAL A 131 -5.63 -1.81 -1.79
CA VAL A 131 -6.05 -3.00 -2.54
C VAL A 131 -4.85 -3.78 -3.04
N HIS A 132 -4.80 -5.03 -2.62
CA HIS A 132 -3.94 -6.07 -3.18
C HIS A 132 -4.63 -6.75 -4.37
N THR A 133 -3.89 -7.02 -5.43
CA THR A 133 -4.37 -7.86 -6.54
C THR A 133 -3.24 -8.73 -7.09
N ARG A 134 -3.47 -10.02 -7.16
CA ARG A 134 -2.53 -10.96 -7.77
C ARG A 134 -3.26 -12.09 -8.49
N SER A 135 -3.02 -12.20 -9.80
CA SER A 135 -3.74 -13.16 -10.67
C SER A 135 -5.27 -12.99 -10.65
N ALA A 136 -5.79 -11.81 -10.26
CA ALA A 136 -7.20 -11.54 -9.98
C ALA A 136 -7.71 -10.21 -10.56
N LYS A 137 -6.97 -9.58 -11.48
CA LYS A 137 -7.20 -8.21 -11.96
C LYS A 137 -8.63 -7.93 -12.45
N HIS A 138 -9.27 -8.88 -13.14
CA HIS A 138 -10.63 -8.70 -13.66
C HIS A 138 -11.65 -8.60 -12.52
N ASP A 139 -11.65 -9.57 -11.61
CA ASP A 139 -12.54 -9.56 -10.46
C ASP A 139 -12.28 -8.36 -9.53
N THR A 140 -11.01 -7.94 -9.38
CA THR A 140 -10.65 -6.75 -8.61
C THR A 140 -11.31 -5.49 -9.19
N VAL A 141 -11.19 -5.28 -10.50
CA VAL A 141 -11.81 -4.13 -11.18
C VAL A 141 -13.33 -4.20 -11.11
N ASP A 142 -13.91 -5.40 -11.30
CA ASP A 142 -15.35 -5.60 -11.28
C ASP A 142 -15.95 -5.29 -9.90
N ILE A 143 -15.29 -5.69 -8.81
CA ILE A 143 -15.74 -5.39 -7.45
C ILE A 143 -15.62 -3.88 -7.16
N ILE A 144 -14.51 -3.24 -7.53
CA ILE A 144 -14.34 -1.79 -7.37
C ILE A 144 -15.49 -1.03 -8.04
N ARG A 145 -15.88 -1.44 -9.27
CA ARG A 145 -16.98 -0.84 -10.02
C ARG A 145 -18.34 -1.16 -9.42
N ALA A 146 -18.58 -2.42 -9.08
CA ALA A 146 -19.86 -2.86 -8.49
C ALA A 146 -20.15 -2.15 -7.17
N GLU A 147 -19.13 -1.97 -6.32
CA GLU A 147 -19.23 -1.22 -5.07
C GLU A 147 -19.17 0.30 -5.26
N GLN A 148 -19.00 0.80 -6.49
CA GLN A 148 -18.87 2.23 -6.80
C GLN A 148 -17.77 2.90 -5.96
N SER A 149 -16.66 2.23 -5.78
CA SER A 149 -15.51 2.74 -5.02
C SER A 149 -14.76 3.79 -5.85
N THR A 150 -14.50 4.95 -5.24
CA THR A 150 -13.82 6.07 -5.90
C THR A 150 -12.60 6.56 -5.14
N HIS A 151 -12.20 5.86 -4.08
CA HIS A 151 -11.16 6.33 -3.17
C HIS A 151 -10.29 5.19 -2.68
N GLY A 152 -9.14 4.99 -3.29
CA GLY A 152 -8.26 3.88 -2.95
C GLY A 152 -6.89 3.93 -3.61
N ILE A 153 -6.08 2.95 -3.23
CA ILE A 153 -4.75 2.67 -3.75
C ILE A 153 -4.74 1.25 -4.29
N LEU A 154 -4.37 1.05 -5.55
CA LEU A 154 -3.94 -0.25 -6.00
C LEU A 154 -2.44 -0.36 -5.72
N HIS A 155 -2.09 -1.04 -4.62
CA HIS A 155 -0.73 -1.10 -4.12
C HIS A 155 0.11 -2.14 -4.86
N CYS A 156 1.42 -2.04 -4.74
CA CYS A 156 2.41 -2.95 -5.33
C CYS A 156 2.08 -3.34 -6.77
N PHE A 157 1.71 -2.35 -7.58
CA PHE A 157 1.15 -2.55 -8.91
C PHE A 157 2.12 -3.30 -9.83
N THR A 158 1.63 -4.40 -10.42
CA THR A 158 2.37 -5.24 -11.38
C THR A 158 1.54 -5.66 -12.59
N GLU A 159 0.32 -5.16 -12.71
CA GLU A 159 -0.62 -5.52 -13.76
C GLU A 159 -0.39 -4.73 -15.07
N ASP A 160 -1.28 -4.88 -16.04
CA ASP A 160 -1.22 -4.21 -17.34
C ASP A 160 -1.85 -2.80 -17.32
N TRP A 161 -1.69 -2.09 -18.46
CA TRP A 161 -2.25 -0.75 -18.63
C TRP A 161 -3.79 -0.72 -18.57
N GLU A 162 -4.46 -1.73 -19.12
CA GLU A 162 -5.92 -1.85 -19.10
C GLU A 162 -6.44 -1.87 -17.66
N THR A 163 -5.77 -2.62 -16.80
CA THR A 163 -6.08 -2.66 -15.36
C THR A 163 -5.78 -1.33 -14.68
N ALA A 164 -4.60 -0.74 -14.93
CA ALA A 164 -4.25 0.58 -14.40
C ALA A 164 -5.30 1.63 -14.80
N LYS A 165 -5.63 1.70 -16.09
CA LYS A 165 -6.62 2.64 -16.61
C LYS A 165 -8.00 2.44 -15.97
N ALA A 166 -8.44 1.19 -15.82
CA ALA A 166 -9.74 0.88 -15.24
C ALA A 166 -9.90 1.38 -13.80
N VAL A 167 -8.87 1.26 -12.97
CA VAL A 167 -8.91 1.74 -11.58
C VAL A 167 -8.66 3.26 -11.48
N LEU A 168 -7.84 3.83 -12.37
CA LEU A 168 -7.66 5.28 -12.51
C LEU A 168 -8.99 5.97 -12.88
N ASP A 169 -9.76 5.39 -13.80
CA ASP A 169 -11.10 5.88 -14.18
C ASP A 169 -12.09 5.83 -12.99
N CYS A 170 -11.83 4.97 -11.99
CA CYS A 170 -12.56 4.95 -10.71
C CYS A 170 -12.00 5.94 -9.68
N GLY A 171 -10.95 6.70 -9.97
CA GLY A 171 -10.36 7.69 -9.05
C GLY A 171 -9.25 7.17 -8.15
N TYR A 172 -8.78 5.95 -8.36
CA TYR A 172 -7.72 5.32 -7.58
C TYR A 172 -6.34 5.91 -7.89
N TYR A 173 -5.43 5.71 -6.97
CA TYR A 173 -3.99 5.90 -7.14
C TYR A 173 -3.31 4.56 -7.42
N ILE A 174 -2.20 4.62 -8.15
CA ILE A 174 -1.34 3.46 -8.42
C ILE A 174 -0.05 3.61 -7.61
N SER A 175 0.25 2.64 -6.76
CA SER A 175 1.49 2.64 -6.00
C SER A 175 2.50 1.64 -6.57
N PHE A 176 3.73 2.10 -6.75
CA PHE A 176 4.83 1.29 -7.26
C PHE A 176 5.81 0.96 -6.16
N SER A 177 6.16 -0.32 -6.05
CA SER A 177 7.15 -0.86 -5.12
C SER A 177 8.53 -1.01 -5.76
N GLY A 178 9.47 -1.61 -5.03
CA GLY A 178 10.82 -1.90 -5.50
C GLY A 178 10.91 -2.66 -6.82
N ILE A 179 9.84 -3.37 -7.21
CA ILE A 179 9.76 -4.13 -8.47
C ILE A 179 10.03 -3.25 -9.70
N VAL A 180 9.55 -1.98 -9.71
CA VAL A 180 9.74 -1.08 -10.86
C VAL A 180 11.22 -0.86 -11.20
N SER A 181 12.12 -1.02 -10.21
CA SER A 181 13.56 -0.88 -10.37
C SER A 181 14.25 -2.13 -10.95
N PHE A 182 13.56 -3.27 -11.03
CA PHE A 182 14.19 -4.52 -11.45
C PHE A 182 14.51 -4.52 -12.94
N LYS A 183 15.63 -5.15 -13.31
CA LYS A 183 16.10 -5.21 -14.71
C LYS A 183 15.06 -5.80 -15.67
N ASN A 184 14.32 -6.81 -15.22
CA ASN A 184 13.29 -7.51 -15.99
C ASN A 184 11.90 -6.87 -15.90
N ALA A 185 11.72 -5.71 -15.28
CA ALA A 185 10.43 -5.04 -15.10
C ALA A 185 10.14 -3.99 -16.19
N GLN A 186 10.61 -4.21 -17.45
CA GLN A 186 10.40 -3.23 -18.51
C GLN A 186 8.91 -3.00 -18.81
N ALA A 187 8.12 -4.09 -18.87
CA ALA A 187 6.67 -3.96 -19.09
C ALA A 187 5.98 -3.10 -18.04
N LEU A 188 6.39 -3.25 -16.76
CA LEU A 188 5.85 -2.42 -15.68
C LEU A 188 6.24 -0.94 -15.84
N ARG A 189 7.48 -0.65 -16.24
CA ARG A 189 7.90 0.74 -16.54
C ARG A 189 7.14 1.34 -17.72
N ASP A 190 6.80 0.54 -18.72
CA ASP A 190 6.01 0.99 -19.88
C ASP A 190 4.55 1.30 -19.46
N VAL A 191 4.00 0.60 -18.49
CA VAL A 191 2.73 0.95 -17.85
C VAL A 191 2.88 2.20 -16.99
N ALA A 192 3.88 2.26 -16.11
CA ALA A 192 4.12 3.42 -15.25
C ALA A 192 4.22 4.72 -16.07
N LYS A 193 4.86 4.70 -17.22
CA LYS A 193 4.98 5.86 -18.13
C LYS A 193 3.63 6.41 -18.60
N GLN A 194 2.57 5.59 -18.59
CA GLN A 194 1.23 5.98 -19.03
C GLN A 194 0.36 6.48 -17.86
N VAL A 195 0.70 6.11 -16.61
CA VAL A 195 -0.03 6.56 -15.44
C VAL A 195 0.17 8.06 -15.23
N PRO A 196 -0.91 8.86 -15.09
CA PRO A 196 -0.79 10.28 -14.77
C PRO A 196 0.01 10.50 -13.49
N LEU A 197 0.98 11.39 -13.52
CA LEU A 197 1.93 11.55 -12.42
C LEU A 197 1.25 12.04 -11.12
N ASP A 198 0.11 12.71 -11.20
CA ASP A 198 -0.73 13.11 -10.08
C ASP A 198 -1.57 11.95 -9.49
N ARG A 199 -1.40 10.74 -9.99
CA ARG A 199 -2.02 9.50 -9.52
C ARG A 199 -1.00 8.44 -9.09
N VAL A 200 0.28 8.79 -9.05
CA VAL A 200 1.37 7.88 -8.69
C VAL A 200 1.70 8.00 -7.21
N LEU A 201 1.86 6.87 -6.55
CA LEU A 201 2.43 6.72 -5.21
C LEU A 201 3.66 5.82 -5.26
N ILE A 202 4.46 5.85 -4.20
CA ILE A 202 5.62 4.98 -4.01
C ILE A 202 5.57 4.32 -2.65
N GLU A 203 6.08 3.11 -2.58
CA GLU A 203 6.11 2.30 -1.38
C GLU A 203 7.32 1.40 -1.35
N THR A 204 7.63 0.83 -0.20
CA THR A 204 8.62 -0.24 -0.11
C THR A 204 8.01 -1.63 -0.21
N ASP A 205 6.85 -1.83 0.37
CA ASP A 205 6.29 -3.16 0.68
C ASP A 205 7.26 -3.96 1.58
N SER A 206 8.00 -3.24 2.44
CA SER A 206 8.98 -3.86 3.34
C SER A 206 8.33 -4.78 4.38
N PRO A 207 8.91 -5.95 4.68
CA PRO A 207 10.31 -6.38 4.41
C PRO A 207 10.55 -7.02 3.04
N TYR A 208 9.58 -7.01 2.13
CA TYR A 208 9.65 -7.64 0.82
C TYR A 208 10.20 -6.69 -0.25
N LEU A 209 10.52 -7.23 -1.44
CA LEU A 209 10.70 -6.50 -2.70
C LEU A 209 11.76 -5.40 -2.71
N ALA A 210 12.89 -5.59 -1.99
CA ALA A 210 13.96 -4.59 -1.93
C ALA A 210 14.35 -4.08 -3.33
N PRO A 211 14.38 -2.74 -3.55
CA PRO A 211 14.72 -2.16 -4.86
C PRO A 211 16.19 -2.37 -5.23
N MET A 212 16.52 -2.17 -6.50
CA MET A 212 17.93 -2.08 -6.90
C MET A 212 18.59 -0.87 -6.21
N PRO A 213 19.85 -1.01 -5.72
CA PRO A 213 20.76 -2.15 -5.86
C PRO A 213 20.63 -3.22 -4.74
N TYR A 214 19.62 -3.12 -3.89
CA TYR A 214 19.46 -3.99 -2.70
C TYR A 214 18.65 -5.27 -2.97
N ARG A 215 18.26 -5.54 -4.21
CA ARG A 215 17.51 -6.74 -4.57
C ARG A 215 18.16 -8.01 -4.01
N GLY A 216 17.34 -8.86 -3.37
CA GLY A 216 17.82 -10.09 -2.70
C GLY A 216 18.23 -9.89 -1.24
N LYS A 217 18.17 -8.67 -0.72
CA LYS A 217 18.27 -8.36 0.71
C LYS A 217 16.89 -8.09 1.30
N THR A 218 16.79 -8.10 2.62
CA THR A 218 15.58 -7.63 3.33
C THR A 218 15.34 -6.17 3.01
N ASN A 219 14.09 -5.83 2.68
CA ASN A 219 13.70 -4.46 2.39
C ASN A 219 13.39 -3.69 3.68
N GLU A 220 13.53 -2.38 3.60
CA GLU A 220 13.33 -1.46 4.72
C GLU A 220 12.72 -0.14 4.21
N PRO A 221 11.93 0.58 5.04
CA PRO A 221 11.33 1.87 4.65
C PRO A 221 12.35 2.89 4.13
N LYS A 222 13.61 2.84 4.61
CA LYS A 222 14.69 3.73 4.15
C LYS A 222 15.03 3.57 2.66
N TYR A 223 14.53 2.52 1.99
CA TYR A 223 14.81 2.27 0.59
C TYR A 223 13.76 2.84 -0.38
N VAL A 224 12.66 3.45 0.10
CA VAL A 224 11.66 4.08 -0.78
C VAL A 224 12.27 5.15 -1.73
N PRO A 225 13.35 5.91 -1.40
CA PRO A 225 13.98 6.81 -2.36
C PRO A 225 14.54 6.13 -3.61
N TYR A 226 14.86 4.83 -3.54
CA TYR A 226 15.31 4.06 -4.71
C TYR A 226 14.15 3.69 -5.66
N VAL A 227 12.94 3.56 -5.12
CA VAL A 227 11.71 3.45 -5.93
C VAL A 227 11.46 4.78 -6.65
N ALA A 228 11.55 5.90 -5.93
CA ALA A 228 11.46 7.24 -6.52
C ALA A 228 12.50 7.45 -7.62
N LYS A 229 13.74 6.97 -7.44
CA LYS A 229 14.79 7.03 -8.47
C LYS A 229 14.39 6.26 -9.73
N ALA A 230 13.88 5.04 -9.59
CA ALA A 230 13.46 4.24 -10.74
C ALA A 230 12.32 4.91 -11.52
N LEU A 231 11.36 5.53 -10.82
CA LEU A 231 10.30 6.31 -11.46
C LEU A 231 10.81 7.63 -12.04
N GLY A 232 11.83 8.25 -11.42
CA GLY A 232 12.49 9.41 -11.98
C GLY A 232 13.04 9.15 -13.39
N ASP A 233 13.67 7.99 -13.58
CA ASP A 233 14.14 7.55 -14.90
C ASP A 233 12.98 7.35 -15.90
N VAL A 234 11.82 6.85 -15.45
CA VAL A 234 10.62 6.66 -16.29
C VAL A 234 9.99 7.99 -16.71
N TYR A 235 9.85 8.91 -15.78
CA TYR A 235 9.16 10.19 -15.98
C TYR A 235 10.11 11.34 -16.38
N GLN A 236 11.42 11.07 -16.50
CA GLN A 236 12.46 12.06 -16.79
C GLN A 236 12.47 13.22 -15.78
N LYS A 237 12.40 12.85 -14.49
CA LYS A 237 12.40 13.75 -13.35
C LYS A 237 13.49 13.39 -12.35
N SER A 238 13.88 14.34 -11.50
CA SER A 238 14.79 14.06 -10.38
C SER A 238 14.10 13.21 -9.31
N VAL A 239 14.89 12.58 -8.48
CA VAL A 239 14.40 11.79 -7.33
C VAL A 239 13.59 12.67 -6.38
N GLU A 240 14.06 13.91 -6.18
CA GLU A 240 13.41 14.91 -5.33
C GLU A 240 12.06 15.34 -5.88
N GLU A 241 11.94 15.55 -7.21
CA GLU A 241 10.67 15.88 -7.85
C GLU A 241 9.65 14.74 -7.70
N ILE A 242 10.05 13.49 -7.95
CA ILE A 242 9.17 12.32 -7.74
C ILE A 242 8.75 12.26 -6.25
N GLY A 243 9.70 12.42 -5.33
CA GLY A 243 9.40 12.42 -3.91
C GLY A 243 8.38 13.49 -3.52
N MET A 244 8.53 14.73 -4.00
CA MET A 244 7.58 15.81 -3.74
C MET A 244 6.20 15.52 -4.32
N ILE A 245 6.13 15.08 -5.57
CA ILE A 245 4.87 14.81 -6.26
C ILE A 245 4.11 13.67 -5.58
N THR A 246 4.79 12.55 -5.30
CA THR A 246 4.14 11.40 -4.67
C THR A 246 3.75 11.66 -3.21
N THR A 247 4.51 12.50 -2.50
CA THR A 247 4.13 12.98 -1.16
C THR A 247 2.84 13.82 -1.25
N GLN A 248 2.79 14.79 -2.17
CA GLN A 248 1.59 15.61 -2.36
C GLN A 248 0.38 14.76 -2.78
N ASN A 249 0.57 13.76 -3.63
CA ASN A 249 -0.48 12.82 -4.02
C ASN A 249 -1.04 12.06 -2.81
N PHE A 250 -0.17 11.60 -1.92
CA PHE A 250 -0.58 10.92 -0.70
C PHE A 250 -1.32 11.84 0.26
N GLU A 251 -0.85 13.08 0.43
CA GLU A 251 -1.53 14.10 1.22
C GLU A 251 -2.91 14.43 0.66
N ASN A 252 -3.03 14.55 -0.67
CA ASN A 252 -4.32 14.76 -1.34
C ASN A 252 -5.27 13.58 -1.14
N LEU A 253 -4.76 12.34 -1.25
CA LEU A 253 -5.54 11.12 -1.02
C LEU A 253 -6.10 11.08 0.41
N LEU A 254 -5.31 11.44 1.41
CA LEU A 254 -5.73 11.39 2.82
C LEU A 254 -6.41 12.68 3.29
N HIS A 255 -6.55 13.71 2.43
CA HIS A 255 -7.03 15.04 2.79
C HIS A 255 -6.24 15.67 3.96
N LEU A 256 -4.94 15.35 4.07
CA LEU A 256 -4.03 15.97 5.02
C LEU A 256 -3.69 17.40 4.56
N LYS A 257 -3.71 18.34 5.50
CA LYS A 257 -3.32 19.73 5.26
C LYS A 257 -1.91 19.97 5.76
#